data_bb95db9f20027c75b1182c32caf43199
#
_entry.id   bb95db9f20027c75b1182c32caf43199
#
_cell.length_a   1.000
_cell.length_b   1.000
_cell.length_c   1.000
_cell.angle_alpha   90.00
_cell.angle_beta   90.00
_cell.angle_gamma   90.00
#
_symmetry.space_group_name_H-M   'P 1'
#
loop_
_entity.id
_entity.type
_entity.pdbx_description
1 polymer ?
#
loop_
_entity_poly.entity_id
_entity_poly.type
_entity_poly.pdbx_seq_one_letter_code
_entity_poly.pdbx_strand_id
1 'polypeptide(L)'
;MQREDWDRRYAAVENLWATRPNRFLVAEVAEISPGRALDLACGEGQNAIWLASLGWDVVGVDYSEVAIAKARARAERDGVEAEFVCADLVGYTPDPQTFDLVLVLYLHIPADQRRRVLERAAAAVAPGGTFVFVGHDVTNMTEGVGGPSDPRILCTPEEIAAELPGLEIEKAERVLRDVDGEERDAIDALVRARRLSPS
;
A
#
# COMPACT_ATOMS: atom_id res chain seq x y z
N MET A 1 0.51 5.86 -16.06
CA MET A 1 1.54 4.91 -16.50
C MET A 1 0.86 3.61 -16.86
N GLN A 2 1.23 2.97 -17.98
CA GLN A 2 0.67 1.66 -18.37
C GLN A 2 1.48 0.53 -17.72
N ARG A 3 0.97 -0.71 -17.81
CA ARG A 3 1.61 -1.91 -17.24
C ARG A 3 3.04 -2.08 -17.76
N GLU A 4 3.22 -1.95 -19.08
CA GLU A 4 4.52 -2.12 -19.75
C GLU A 4 5.54 -1.06 -19.30
N ASP A 5 5.09 0.12 -18.84
CA ASP A 5 5.97 1.15 -18.29
C ASP A 5 6.52 0.72 -16.93
N TRP A 6 5.67 0.12 -16.10
CA TRP A 6 6.07 -0.43 -14.81
C TRP A 6 6.98 -1.65 -14.99
N ASP A 7 6.61 -2.58 -15.87
CA ASP A 7 7.44 -3.77 -16.16
C ASP A 7 8.84 -3.37 -16.60
N ARG A 8 8.97 -2.36 -17.48
CA ARG A 8 10.29 -1.84 -17.89
C ARG A 8 11.06 -1.24 -16.71
N ARG A 9 10.41 -0.49 -15.82
CA ARG A 9 11.08 0.11 -14.66
C ARG A 9 11.56 -0.97 -13.70
N TYR A 10 10.74 -1.96 -13.41
CA TYR A 10 11.12 -3.08 -12.55
C TYR A 10 12.23 -3.93 -13.19
N ALA A 11 12.19 -4.17 -14.49
CA ALA A 11 13.22 -4.94 -15.19
C ALA A 11 14.59 -4.24 -15.25
N ALA A 12 14.61 -2.91 -15.19
CA ALA A 12 15.83 -2.12 -15.39
C ALA A 12 16.81 -2.17 -14.20
N VAL A 13 16.37 -2.54 -13.01
CA VAL A 13 17.17 -2.53 -11.78
C VAL A 13 16.87 -3.79 -10.94
N GLU A 14 17.81 -4.15 -10.08
CA GLU A 14 17.59 -5.31 -9.18
C GLU A 14 16.46 -5.04 -8.18
N ASN A 15 16.47 -3.87 -7.54
CA ASN A 15 15.42 -3.41 -6.64
C ASN A 15 15.04 -1.98 -7.03
N LEU A 16 13.79 -1.77 -7.43
CA LEU A 16 13.31 -0.44 -7.79
C LEU A 16 13.04 0.42 -6.55
N TRP A 17 12.61 -0.23 -5.47
CA TRP A 17 12.29 0.41 -4.21
C TRP A 17 13.20 -0.09 -3.08
N ALA A 18 13.12 0.59 -1.94
CA ALA A 18 13.83 0.15 -0.74
C ALA A 18 13.47 -1.31 -0.38
N THR A 19 14.46 -2.07 0.06
CA THR A 19 14.25 -3.47 0.48
C THR A 19 13.64 -3.60 1.88
N ARG A 20 13.57 -2.50 2.62
CA ARG A 20 12.95 -2.42 3.97
C ARG A 20 11.45 -2.13 3.85
N PRO A 21 10.65 -2.58 4.83
CA PRO A 21 9.24 -2.23 4.89
C PRO A 21 9.04 -0.71 5.06
N ASN A 22 7.89 -0.23 4.67
CA ASN A 22 7.53 1.16 4.86
C ASN A 22 7.51 1.51 6.36
N ARG A 23 8.20 2.59 6.75
CA ARG A 23 8.36 2.99 8.16
C ARG A 23 7.05 3.32 8.85
N PHE A 24 6.11 3.91 8.12
CA PHE A 24 4.80 4.25 8.67
C PHE A 24 3.96 2.98 8.88
N LEU A 25 4.00 2.05 7.91
CA LEU A 25 3.37 0.74 8.10
C LEU A 25 3.88 0.06 9.36
N VAL A 26 5.20 0.01 9.56
CA VAL A 26 5.79 -0.62 10.76
C VAL A 26 5.22 -0.02 12.04
N ALA A 27 5.09 1.31 12.10
CA ALA A 27 4.52 2.00 13.27
C ALA A 27 3.02 1.70 13.46
N GLU A 28 2.25 1.69 12.36
CA GLU A 28 0.79 1.53 12.41
C GLU A 28 0.33 0.10 12.75
N VAL A 29 1.17 -0.91 12.49
CA VAL A 29 0.82 -2.33 12.77
C VAL A 29 1.51 -2.93 13.97
N ALA A 30 2.35 -2.16 14.69
CA ALA A 30 3.21 -2.66 15.77
C ALA A 30 2.43 -3.40 16.89
N GLU A 31 1.20 -3.01 17.15
CA GLU A 31 0.34 -3.58 18.21
C GLU A 31 -0.75 -4.52 17.64
N ILE A 32 -0.75 -4.79 16.33
CA ILE A 32 -1.76 -5.66 15.70
C ILE A 32 -1.22 -7.09 15.69
N SER A 33 -1.99 -8.02 16.25
CA SER A 33 -1.64 -9.44 16.18
C SER A 33 -1.72 -9.95 14.74
N PRO A 34 -0.80 -10.83 14.32
CA PRO A 34 -0.85 -11.43 13.00
C PRO A 34 -2.16 -12.15 12.71
N GLY A 35 -2.67 -11.98 11.50
CA GLY A 35 -3.85 -12.58 10.93
C GLY A 35 -3.70 -12.64 9.42
N ARG A 36 -4.75 -12.41 8.64
CA ARG A 36 -4.70 -12.31 7.18
C ARG A 36 -4.46 -10.86 6.73
N ALA A 37 -3.48 -10.65 5.86
CA ALA A 37 -3.15 -9.34 5.31
C ALA A 37 -3.29 -9.31 3.78
N LEU A 38 -3.76 -8.17 3.26
CA LEU A 38 -3.83 -7.87 1.83
C LEU A 38 -2.99 -6.63 1.55
N ASP A 39 -1.98 -6.77 0.68
CA ASP A 39 -1.12 -5.67 0.23
C ASP A 39 -1.45 -5.33 -1.24
N LEU A 40 -2.20 -4.25 -1.46
CA LEU A 40 -2.60 -3.78 -2.79
C LEU A 40 -1.58 -2.78 -3.34
N ALA A 41 -1.06 -3.00 -4.54
CA ALA A 41 0.11 -2.38 -5.13
C ALA A 41 1.40 -2.81 -4.41
N CYS A 42 1.56 -4.10 -4.15
CA CYS A 42 2.67 -4.65 -3.35
C CYS A 42 4.06 -4.50 -3.99
N GLY A 43 4.14 -4.18 -5.29
CA GLY A 43 5.40 -4.08 -6.02
C GLY A 43 6.25 -5.33 -5.92
N GLU A 44 7.52 -5.17 -5.55
CA GLU A 44 8.49 -6.26 -5.31
C GLU A 44 8.30 -6.96 -3.96
N GLY A 45 7.16 -6.72 -3.26
CA GLY A 45 6.72 -7.45 -2.08
C GLY A 45 7.40 -7.07 -0.76
N GLN A 46 8.10 -5.93 -0.66
CA GLN A 46 8.86 -5.60 0.56
C GLN A 46 8.00 -5.56 1.83
N ASN A 47 6.78 -5.03 1.76
CA ASN A 47 5.86 -4.98 2.90
C ASN A 47 5.21 -6.34 3.16
N ALA A 48 4.75 -7.00 2.10
CA ALA A 48 4.14 -8.34 2.17
C ALA A 48 5.10 -9.37 2.77
N ILE A 49 6.36 -9.43 2.31
CA ILE A 49 7.39 -10.34 2.81
C ILE A 49 7.73 -10.04 4.27
N TRP A 50 7.84 -8.75 4.63
CA TRP A 50 8.07 -8.36 6.01
C TRP A 50 6.91 -8.80 6.93
N LEU A 51 5.66 -8.59 6.54
CA LEU A 51 4.49 -9.06 7.31
C LEU A 51 4.50 -10.59 7.43
N ALA A 52 4.78 -11.31 6.34
CA ALA A 52 4.87 -12.77 6.36
C ALA A 52 5.96 -13.26 7.33
N SER A 53 7.10 -12.56 7.42
CA SER A 53 8.17 -12.87 8.39
C SER A 53 7.74 -12.66 9.85
N LEU A 54 6.68 -11.89 10.10
CA LEU A 54 6.06 -11.69 11.40
C LEU A 54 4.91 -12.67 11.68
N GLY A 55 4.63 -13.60 10.76
CA GLY A 55 3.59 -14.63 10.92
C GLY A 55 2.22 -14.25 10.35
N TRP A 56 2.12 -13.19 9.52
CA TRP A 56 0.90 -12.89 8.80
C TRP A 56 0.70 -13.86 7.61
N ASP A 57 -0.55 -14.24 7.34
CA ASP A 57 -0.98 -14.88 6.08
C ASP A 57 -1.24 -13.77 5.04
N VAL A 58 -0.32 -13.61 4.08
CA VAL A 58 -0.27 -12.41 3.23
C VAL A 58 -0.61 -12.73 1.78
N VAL A 59 -1.53 -11.92 1.22
CA VAL A 59 -1.79 -11.84 -0.22
C VAL A 59 -1.29 -10.48 -0.72
N GLY A 60 -0.28 -10.49 -1.59
CA GLY A 60 0.22 -9.30 -2.30
C GLY A 60 -0.33 -9.24 -3.73
N VAL A 61 -0.86 -8.11 -4.13
CA VAL A 61 -1.41 -7.91 -5.48
C VAL A 61 -0.71 -6.74 -6.15
N ASP A 62 -0.20 -6.96 -7.35
CA ASP A 62 0.37 -5.90 -8.17
C ASP A 62 0.02 -6.09 -9.66
N TYR A 63 0.06 -5.02 -10.37
CA TYR A 63 -0.24 -4.94 -11.79
C TYR A 63 0.91 -5.45 -12.68
N SER A 64 2.17 -5.34 -12.21
CA SER A 64 3.38 -5.72 -12.94
C SER A 64 3.72 -7.20 -12.76
N GLU A 65 3.84 -7.93 -13.89
CA GLU A 65 4.32 -9.32 -13.87
C GLU A 65 5.76 -9.41 -13.41
N VAL A 66 6.59 -8.42 -13.75
CA VAL A 66 8.01 -8.38 -13.36
C VAL A 66 8.13 -8.17 -11.86
N ALA A 67 7.34 -7.24 -11.28
CA ALA A 67 7.34 -7.01 -9.84
C ALA A 67 6.89 -8.27 -9.07
N ILE A 68 5.82 -8.92 -9.50
CA ILE A 68 5.31 -10.16 -8.89
C ILE A 68 6.33 -11.30 -8.99
N ALA A 69 7.01 -11.47 -10.14
CA ALA A 69 8.06 -12.48 -10.28
C ALA A 69 9.20 -12.23 -9.28
N LYS A 70 9.62 -10.99 -9.11
CA LYS A 70 10.65 -10.61 -8.12
C LYS A 70 10.18 -10.81 -6.68
N ALA A 71 8.92 -10.46 -6.37
CA ALA A 71 8.35 -10.68 -5.04
C ALA A 71 8.36 -12.17 -4.65
N ARG A 72 7.95 -13.04 -5.58
CA ARG A 72 8.00 -14.51 -5.37
C ARG A 72 9.41 -15.03 -5.14
N ALA A 73 10.35 -14.63 -6.01
CA ALA A 73 11.75 -15.05 -5.89
C ALA A 73 12.39 -14.56 -4.58
N ARG A 74 12.00 -13.38 -4.12
CA ARG A 74 12.45 -12.81 -2.84
C ARG A 74 11.86 -13.57 -1.66
N ALA A 75 10.56 -13.85 -1.65
CA ALA A 75 9.91 -14.63 -0.59
C ALA A 75 10.53 -16.02 -0.46
N GLU A 76 10.79 -16.71 -1.59
CA GLU A 76 11.48 -18.00 -1.61
C GLU A 76 12.89 -17.90 -1.01
N ARG A 77 13.69 -16.92 -1.43
CA ARG A 77 15.04 -16.69 -0.91
C ARG A 77 15.05 -16.38 0.59
N ASP A 78 14.09 -15.60 1.05
CA ASP A 78 13.99 -15.17 2.45
C ASP A 78 13.28 -16.23 3.32
N GLY A 79 12.82 -17.35 2.71
CA GLY A 79 12.21 -18.50 3.41
C GLY A 79 10.86 -18.18 4.04
N VAL A 80 10.08 -17.26 3.46
CA VAL A 80 8.75 -16.89 3.93
C VAL A 80 7.67 -17.29 2.92
N GLU A 81 6.47 -17.64 3.41
CA GLU A 81 5.32 -17.95 2.59
C GLU A 81 4.43 -16.72 2.45
N ALA A 82 4.16 -16.33 1.21
CA ALA A 82 3.20 -15.29 0.86
C ALA A 82 2.63 -15.57 -0.53
N GLU A 83 1.36 -15.30 -0.73
CA GLU A 83 0.71 -15.39 -2.04
C GLU A 83 0.92 -14.08 -2.81
N PHE A 84 1.28 -14.18 -4.10
CA PHE A 84 1.43 -13.02 -4.98
C PHE A 84 0.60 -13.20 -6.25
N VAL A 85 -0.30 -12.24 -6.48
CA VAL A 85 -1.26 -12.21 -7.58
C VAL A 85 -0.92 -11.07 -8.53
N CYS A 86 -0.76 -11.38 -9.83
CA CYS A 86 -0.64 -10.35 -10.84
C CYS A 86 -2.03 -9.96 -11.34
N ALA A 87 -2.51 -8.76 -11.01
CA ALA A 87 -3.82 -8.27 -11.40
C ALA A 87 -3.89 -6.75 -11.51
N ASP A 88 -4.76 -6.26 -12.40
CA ASP A 88 -5.12 -4.84 -12.44
C ASP A 88 -6.04 -4.51 -11.26
N LEU A 89 -5.54 -3.68 -10.34
CA LEU A 89 -6.27 -3.31 -9.13
C LEU A 89 -7.61 -2.61 -9.41
N VAL A 90 -7.73 -1.91 -10.53
CA VAL A 90 -9.01 -1.28 -10.93
C VAL A 90 -10.10 -2.31 -11.19
N GLY A 91 -9.73 -3.51 -11.64
CA GLY A 91 -10.63 -4.65 -11.87
C GLY A 91 -10.64 -5.68 -10.74
N TYR A 92 -9.62 -5.71 -9.90
CA TYR A 92 -9.48 -6.69 -8.83
C TYR A 92 -10.51 -6.48 -7.72
N THR A 93 -11.13 -7.57 -7.29
CA THR A 93 -12.11 -7.56 -6.21
C THR A 93 -11.71 -8.61 -5.18
N PRO A 94 -11.12 -8.20 -4.05
CA PRO A 94 -10.81 -9.12 -2.97
C PRO A 94 -12.09 -9.61 -2.29
N ASP A 95 -12.01 -10.77 -1.62
CA ASP A 95 -13.11 -11.31 -0.82
C ASP A 95 -13.50 -10.31 0.29
N PRO A 96 -14.79 -9.98 0.43
CA PRO A 96 -15.23 -9.00 1.41
C PRO A 96 -15.05 -9.51 2.85
N GLN A 97 -14.71 -8.60 3.76
CA GLN A 97 -14.60 -8.86 5.20
C GLN A 97 -13.69 -10.06 5.56
N THR A 98 -12.59 -10.20 4.82
CA THR A 98 -11.72 -11.40 4.92
C THR A 98 -10.37 -11.09 5.55
N PHE A 99 -9.91 -9.84 5.48
CA PHE A 99 -8.55 -9.49 5.89
C PHE A 99 -8.52 -8.66 7.17
N ASP A 100 -7.72 -9.09 8.13
CA ASP A 100 -7.47 -8.36 9.38
C ASP A 100 -6.66 -7.10 9.17
N LEU A 101 -5.86 -7.06 8.08
CA LEU A 101 -5.08 -5.90 7.66
C LEU A 101 -5.18 -5.72 6.15
N VAL A 102 -5.55 -4.53 5.70
CA VAL A 102 -5.54 -4.15 4.28
C VAL A 102 -4.64 -2.95 4.07
N LEU A 103 -3.69 -3.06 3.15
CA LEU A 103 -2.70 -2.04 2.83
C LEU A 103 -2.91 -1.50 1.42
N VAL A 104 -2.75 -0.18 1.26
CA VAL A 104 -2.61 0.49 -0.03
C VAL A 104 -1.49 1.52 0.10
N LEU A 105 -0.28 1.16 -0.36
CA LEU A 105 0.90 1.99 -0.18
C LEU A 105 1.45 2.44 -1.53
N TYR A 106 1.50 3.77 -1.73
CA TYR A 106 2.03 4.44 -2.93
C TYR A 106 1.39 3.98 -4.25
N LEU A 107 0.09 3.74 -4.25
CA LEU A 107 -0.69 3.46 -5.45
C LEU A 107 -0.82 4.74 -6.30
N HIS A 108 -0.15 4.77 -7.46
CA HIS A 108 -0.08 5.92 -8.34
C HIS A 108 -1.03 5.80 -9.53
N ILE A 109 -2.32 6.01 -9.30
CA ILE A 109 -3.39 6.01 -10.32
C ILE A 109 -4.30 7.23 -10.17
N PRO A 110 -5.05 7.64 -11.22
CA PRO A 110 -5.98 8.74 -11.14
C PRO A 110 -7.04 8.59 -10.04
N ALA A 111 -7.51 9.70 -9.49
CA ALA A 111 -8.39 9.72 -8.33
C ALA A 111 -9.69 8.92 -8.52
N ASP A 112 -10.29 8.94 -9.72
CA ASP A 112 -11.49 8.16 -10.02
C ASP A 112 -11.26 6.64 -10.00
N GLN A 113 -10.08 6.19 -10.42
CA GLN A 113 -9.66 4.79 -10.35
C GLN A 113 -9.28 4.43 -8.91
N ARG A 114 -8.54 5.31 -8.20
CA ARG A 114 -8.16 5.12 -6.79
C ARG A 114 -9.39 4.91 -5.92
N ARG A 115 -10.43 5.73 -6.08
CA ARG A 115 -11.68 5.58 -5.33
C ARG A 115 -12.28 4.17 -5.46
N ARG A 116 -12.33 3.61 -6.67
CA ARG A 116 -12.84 2.24 -6.89
C ARG A 116 -12.00 1.19 -6.20
N VAL A 117 -10.68 1.36 -6.19
CA VAL A 117 -9.76 0.45 -5.47
C VAL A 117 -9.99 0.58 -3.97
N LEU A 118 -10.08 1.80 -3.43
CA LEU A 118 -10.26 2.05 -2.01
C LEU A 118 -11.63 1.57 -1.49
N GLU A 119 -12.71 1.73 -2.26
CA GLU A 119 -14.03 1.19 -1.92
C GLU A 119 -13.99 -0.35 -1.76
N ARG A 120 -13.30 -1.06 -2.67
CA ARG A 120 -13.14 -2.52 -2.59
C ARG A 120 -12.17 -2.94 -1.49
N ALA A 121 -11.09 -2.19 -1.30
CA ALA A 121 -10.15 -2.39 -0.21
C ALA A 121 -10.86 -2.22 1.15
N ALA A 122 -11.66 -1.16 1.30
CA ALA A 122 -12.48 -0.99 2.49
C ALA A 122 -13.44 -2.17 2.70
N ALA A 123 -14.12 -2.65 1.65
CA ALA A 123 -15.03 -3.79 1.75
C ALA A 123 -14.33 -5.09 2.18
N ALA A 124 -13.04 -5.24 1.86
CA ALA A 124 -12.23 -6.43 2.21
C ALA A 124 -11.81 -6.49 3.68
N VAL A 125 -11.82 -5.37 4.41
CA VAL A 125 -11.46 -5.32 5.83
C VAL A 125 -12.45 -6.13 6.66
N ALA A 126 -11.97 -7.09 7.43
CA ALA A 126 -12.77 -7.91 8.34
C ALA A 126 -13.34 -7.09 9.52
N PRO A 127 -14.41 -7.54 10.18
CA PRO A 127 -14.86 -6.95 11.44
C PRO A 127 -13.73 -6.90 12.47
N GLY A 128 -13.44 -5.73 13.03
CA GLY A 128 -12.29 -5.48 13.89
C GLY A 128 -10.96 -5.29 13.17
N GLY A 129 -10.91 -5.47 11.85
CA GLY A 129 -9.71 -5.31 11.03
C GLY A 129 -9.32 -3.85 10.78
N THR A 130 -8.10 -3.66 10.33
CA THR A 130 -7.45 -2.36 10.10
C THR A 130 -7.16 -2.14 8.62
N PHE A 131 -7.34 -0.92 8.17
CA PHE A 131 -6.91 -0.42 6.88
C PHE A 131 -5.79 0.61 7.06
N VAL A 132 -4.74 0.55 6.25
CA VAL A 132 -3.64 1.52 6.23
C VAL A 132 -3.37 1.99 4.81
N PHE A 133 -3.38 3.30 4.62
CA PHE A 133 -2.98 3.97 3.39
C PHE A 133 -1.77 4.85 3.64
N VAL A 134 -0.81 4.82 2.71
CA VAL A 134 0.26 5.81 2.61
C VAL A 134 0.44 6.18 1.15
N GLY A 135 0.49 7.47 0.85
CA GLY A 135 0.72 7.96 -0.51
C GLY A 135 1.28 9.37 -0.50
N HIS A 136 1.84 9.83 -1.63
CA HIS A 136 2.35 11.19 -1.70
C HIS A 136 1.23 12.22 -1.57
N ASP A 137 1.38 13.14 -0.60
CA ASP A 137 0.46 14.28 -0.43
C ASP A 137 0.65 15.29 -1.57
N VAL A 138 -0.41 15.98 -1.95
CA VAL A 138 -0.36 17.00 -3.01
C VAL A 138 0.58 18.16 -2.66
N THR A 139 0.74 18.50 -1.38
CA THR A 139 1.65 19.57 -0.93
C THR A 139 3.13 19.19 -1.12
N ASN A 140 3.44 17.90 -1.27
CA ASN A 140 4.79 17.44 -1.56
C ASN A 140 5.39 18.04 -2.85
N MET A 141 4.54 18.42 -3.81
CA MET A 141 4.99 19.04 -5.06
C MET A 141 5.66 20.41 -4.86
N THR A 142 5.26 21.15 -3.84
CA THR A 142 5.73 22.52 -3.58
C THR A 142 6.58 22.66 -2.33
N GLU A 143 6.28 21.86 -1.31
CA GLU A 143 6.88 21.98 0.02
C GLU A 143 7.84 20.84 0.33
N GLY A 144 7.66 19.68 -0.29
CA GLY A 144 8.47 18.47 -0.07
C GLY A 144 9.51 18.21 -1.17
N VAL A 145 9.95 16.96 -1.23
CA VAL A 145 10.96 16.46 -2.18
C VAL A 145 10.61 15.08 -2.72
N GLY A 146 11.03 14.78 -3.94
CA GLY A 146 10.78 13.50 -4.60
C GLY A 146 9.31 13.26 -4.93
N GLY A 147 8.98 12.00 -5.25
CA GLY A 147 7.63 11.60 -5.63
C GLY A 147 7.22 11.99 -7.05
N PRO A 148 5.97 11.70 -7.43
CA PRO A 148 5.43 12.04 -8.74
C PRO A 148 5.20 13.55 -8.90
N SER A 149 5.37 14.04 -10.12
CA SER A 149 5.08 15.43 -10.49
C SER A 149 3.68 15.63 -11.11
N ASP A 150 2.87 14.58 -11.21
CA ASP A 150 1.50 14.64 -11.74
C ASP A 150 0.49 14.78 -10.59
N PRO A 151 -0.17 15.93 -10.41
CA PRO A 151 -1.11 16.14 -9.32
C PRO A 151 -2.33 15.22 -9.37
N ARG A 152 -2.65 14.63 -10.53
CA ARG A 152 -3.82 13.75 -10.70
C ARG A 152 -3.69 12.41 -9.98
N ILE A 153 -2.47 12.03 -9.58
CA ILE A 153 -2.18 10.78 -8.87
C ILE A 153 -1.71 11.01 -7.43
N LEU A 154 -1.76 12.26 -6.97
CA LEU A 154 -1.51 12.64 -5.58
C LEU A 154 -2.84 12.72 -4.82
N CYS A 155 -2.78 12.88 -3.51
CA CYS A 155 -3.98 12.91 -2.66
C CYS A 155 -3.76 13.75 -1.41
N THR A 156 -4.82 13.97 -0.66
CA THR A 156 -4.73 14.43 0.73
C THR A 156 -5.26 13.35 1.68
N PRO A 157 -4.90 13.39 2.97
CA PRO A 157 -5.46 12.47 3.96
C PRO A 157 -7.00 12.53 4.02
N GLU A 158 -7.56 13.72 3.88
CA GLU A 158 -9.00 13.98 3.94
C GLU A 158 -9.74 13.34 2.73
N GLU A 159 -9.16 13.44 1.52
CA GLU A 159 -9.69 12.78 0.33
C GLU A 159 -9.73 11.27 0.50
N ILE A 160 -8.62 10.68 0.97
CA ILE A 160 -8.53 9.23 1.21
C ILE A 160 -9.54 8.79 2.26
N ALA A 161 -9.66 9.51 3.39
CA ALA A 161 -10.62 9.19 4.44
C ALA A 161 -12.07 9.19 3.91
N ALA A 162 -12.41 10.12 3.02
CA ALA A 162 -13.74 10.19 2.40
C ALA A 162 -14.00 9.05 1.38
N GLU A 163 -12.95 8.36 0.89
CA GLU A 163 -13.03 7.25 -0.05
C GLU A 163 -13.12 5.86 0.63
N LEU A 164 -13.27 5.78 1.97
CA LEU A 164 -13.29 4.54 2.77
C LEU A 164 -14.67 4.26 3.40
N PRO A 165 -15.69 3.88 2.62
CA PRO A 165 -17.03 3.66 3.14
C PRO A 165 -17.07 2.51 4.16
N GLY A 166 -17.79 2.73 5.28
CA GLY A 166 -18.01 1.71 6.31
C GLY A 166 -16.80 1.41 7.20
N LEU A 167 -15.77 2.23 7.13
CA LEU A 167 -14.66 2.23 8.08
C LEU A 167 -14.73 3.48 8.97
N GLU A 168 -14.36 3.32 10.24
CA GLU A 168 -14.12 4.42 11.17
C GLU A 168 -12.69 4.92 10.99
N ILE A 169 -12.53 6.23 10.77
CA ILE A 169 -11.22 6.84 10.58
C ILE A 169 -10.58 7.08 11.95
N GLU A 170 -9.49 6.39 12.24
CA GLU A 170 -8.70 6.55 13.47
C GLU A 170 -7.61 7.64 13.31
N LYS A 171 -7.08 7.78 12.09
CA LYS A 171 -6.02 8.74 11.76
C LYS A 171 -6.14 9.18 10.30
N ALA A 172 -5.98 10.47 10.05
CA ALA A 172 -5.86 11.05 8.71
C ALA A 172 -4.96 12.29 8.82
N GLU A 173 -3.68 12.16 8.45
CA GLU A 173 -2.70 13.22 8.69
C GLU A 173 -1.59 13.22 7.62
N ARG A 174 -0.93 14.37 7.46
CA ARG A 174 0.32 14.49 6.71
C ARG A 174 1.48 14.06 7.59
N VAL A 175 2.36 13.24 7.04
CA VAL A 175 3.55 12.75 7.72
C VAL A 175 4.80 13.10 6.93
N LEU A 176 5.89 13.40 7.63
CA LEU A 176 7.16 13.72 7.02
C LEU A 176 8.04 12.46 6.90
N ARG A 177 8.60 12.29 5.73
CA ARG A 177 9.51 11.19 5.44
C ARG A 177 10.86 11.73 5.01
N ASP A 178 11.86 11.47 5.82
CA ASP A 178 13.27 11.73 5.51
C ASP A 178 13.67 11.05 4.18
N VAL A 179 14.38 11.78 3.34
CA VAL A 179 14.87 11.32 2.04
C VAL A 179 16.39 11.48 2.00
N ASP A 180 17.09 10.37 1.90
CA ASP A 180 18.55 10.34 1.93
C ASP A 180 19.17 11.31 0.89
N GLY A 181 20.02 12.20 1.38
CA GLY A 181 20.73 13.16 0.55
C GLY A 181 19.95 14.44 0.20
N GLU A 182 18.74 14.60 0.67
CA GLU A 182 17.92 15.81 0.49
C GLU A 182 17.86 16.65 1.76
N GLU A 183 17.75 17.97 1.60
CA GLU A 183 17.63 18.91 2.76
C GLU A 183 16.19 19.00 3.29
N ARG A 184 15.21 18.55 2.51
CA ARG A 184 13.79 18.59 2.85
C ARG A 184 13.22 17.19 2.91
N ASP A 185 12.24 17.00 3.78
CA ASP A 185 11.46 15.78 3.83
C ASP A 185 10.48 15.67 2.66
N ALA A 186 10.13 14.46 2.28
CA ALA A 186 8.93 14.18 1.51
C ALA A 186 7.70 14.28 2.42
N ILE A 187 6.58 14.72 1.85
CA ILE A 187 5.30 14.83 2.55
C ILE A 187 4.37 13.75 2.02
N ASP A 188 3.96 12.85 2.90
CA ASP A 188 3.06 11.75 2.58
C ASP A 188 1.72 11.91 3.32
N ALA A 189 0.64 11.46 2.70
CA ALA A 189 -0.68 11.30 3.32
C ALA A 189 -0.71 9.93 4.00
N LEU A 190 -1.02 9.90 5.30
CA LEU A 190 -1.25 8.68 6.08
C LEU A 190 -2.70 8.63 6.54
N VAL A 191 -3.36 7.51 6.26
CA VAL A 191 -4.70 7.24 6.79
C VAL A 191 -4.72 5.85 7.42
N ARG A 192 -5.23 5.77 8.65
CA ARG A 192 -5.59 4.53 9.33
C ARG A 192 -7.08 4.53 9.62
N ALA A 193 -7.72 3.42 9.31
CA ALA A 193 -9.14 3.25 9.56
C ALA A 193 -9.43 1.82 10.05
N ARG A 194 -10.57 1.62 10.69
CA ARG A 194 -10.97 0.35 11.27
C ARG A 194 -12.41 -0.01 10.90
N ARG A 195 -12.67 -1.29 10.66
CA ARG A 195 -14.04 -1.78 10.61
C ARG A 195 -14.48 -2.17 12.02
N LEU A 196 -15.56 -1.55 12.49
CA LEU A 196 -16.12 -1.93 13.79
C LEU A 196 -16.64 -3.38 13.76
N SER A 197 -16.47 -4.09 14.87
CA SER A 197 -17.10 -5.39 15.06
C SER A 197 -18.62 -5.22 15.23
N PRO A 198 -19.43 -6.13 14.72
CA PRO A 198 -20.86 -6.16 15.06
C PRO A 198 -21.04 -6.24 16.58
N SER A 199 -21.98 -5.46 17.10
CA SER A 199 -22.37 -5.47 18.52
C SER A 199 -23.03 -6.80 18.90
#